data_51f2f62e538e21020cf68f27cae24acc
#
_entry.id   51f2f62e538e21020cf68f27cae24acc
#
_cell.length_a   1.000
_cell.length_b   1.000
_cell.length_c   1.000
_cell.angle_alpha   90.00
_cell.angle_beta   90.00
_cell.angle_gamma   90.00
#
_symmetry.space_group_name_H-M   'P 1'
#
loop_
_entity.id
_entity.type
_entity.pdbx_description
1 polymer ?
#
loop_
_entity_poly.entity_id
_entity_poly.type
_entity_poly.pdbx_seq_one_letter_code
_entity_poly.pdbx_strand_id
1 'polypeptide(L)'
;TGLAKYDALMDRFEPGMTSAELDRVFGAVRQWLPDLIRRVVDKQSREAVQEPVGPFSIAAQRELCRKMVQRLGFDFEAGRLDTSTHPFSGGVPEDVRITTRYREDRFLPALMGTVHETGHGRYEQNRPRDWLGQPVSEARSMAIHESQSLSFEMQLGGHPGFAQVVSPMLAEAFGMQP
;
A
#
# COMPACT_ATOMS: atom_id res chain seq x y z
N THR A 1 2.05 -8.59 -32.42
CA THR A 1 1.99 -7.19 -31.96
C THR A 1 3.12 -6.34 -32.55
N GLY A 2 4.21 -6.94 -33.11
CA GLY A 2 5.41 -6.21 -33.54
C GLY A 2 6.31 -5.70 -32.40
N LEU A 3 5.94 -5.93 -31.14
CA LEU A 3 6.71 -5.56 -29.95
C LEU A 3 7.80 -6.60 -29.67
N ALA A 4 8.88 -6.17 -28.97
CA ALA A 4 9.82 -7.10 -28.37
C ALA A 4 9.11 -8.04 -27.37
N LYS A 5 9.64 -9.24 -27.17
CA LYS A 5 8.98 -10.27 -26.35
C LYS A 5 8.63 -9.79 -24.93
N TYR A 6 9.56 -9.06 -24.30
CA TYR A 6 9.35 -8.51 -22.96
C TYR A 6 8.29 -7.41 -22.97
N ASP A 7 8.36 -6.50 -23.93
CA ASP A 7 7.39 -5.41 -24.08
C ASP A 7 5.97 -5.94 -24.35
N ALA A 8 5.86 -7.03 -25.13
CA ALA A 8 4.56 -7.67 -25.37
C ALA A 8 3.96 -8.33 -24.11
N LEU A 9 4.77 -8.78 -23.17
CA LEU A 9 4.31 -9.27 -21.86
C LEU A 9 3.93 -8.10 -20.95
N MET A 10 4.75 -7.05 -20.94
CA MET A 10 4.52 -5.84 -20.16
C MET A 10 3.25 -5.11 -20.58
N ASP A 11 2.93 -5.09 -21.86
CA ASP A 11 1.72 -4.46 -22.41
C ASP A 11 0.40 -5.02 -21.83
N ARG A 12 0.44 -6.22 -21.25
CA ARG A 12 -0.71 -6.81 -20.55
C ARG A 12 -0.99 -6.15 -19.20
N PHE A 13 0.02 -5.56 -18.56
CA PHE A 13 -0.06 -4.95 -17.23
C PHE A 13 0.03 -3.43 -17.29
N GLU A 14 0.74 -2.91 -18.28
CA GLU A 14 0.93 -1.48 -18.50
C GLU A 14 0.86 -1.18 -20.01
N PRO A 15 -0.35 -1.08 -20.58
CA PRO A 15 -0.53 -0.92 -22.02
C PRO A 15 0.16 0.30 -22.59
N GLY A 16 0.93 0.07 -23.66
CA GLY A 16 1.68 1.12 -24.34
C GLY A 16 3.05 1.45 -23.75
N MET A 17 3.40 0.87 -22.58
CA MET A 17 4.72 1.04 -22.00
C MET A 17 5.74 0.13 -22.71
N THR A 18 6.96 0.64 -22.91
CA THR A 18 8.07 -0.10 -23.49
C THR A 18 9.27 -0.09 -22.55
N SER A 19 10.14 -1.10 -22.67
CA SER A 19 11.40 -1.15 -21.93
C SER A 19 12.29 0.06 -22.24
N ALA A 20 12.29 0.57 -23.46
CA ALA A 20 13.00 1.79 -23.83
C ALA A 20 12.50 3.02 -23.07
N GLU A 21 11.19 3.16 -22.88
CA GLU A 21 10.63 4.27 -22.08
C GLU A 21 10.95 4.12 -20.59
N LEU A 22 10.90 2.89 -20.06
CA LEU A 22 11.33 2.61 -18.68
C LEU A 22 12.81 2.95 -18.48
N ASP A 23 13.68 2.55 -19.40
CA ASP A 23 15.10 2.85 -19.34
C ASP A 23 15.36 4.36 -19.35
N ARG A 24 14.60 5.13 -20.15
CA ARG A 24 14.68 6.59 -20.17
C ARG A 24 14.28 7.19 -18.81
N VAL A 25 13.16 6.77 -18.23
CA VAL A 25 12.66 7.28 -16.96
C VAL A 25 13.61 6.90 -15.82
N PHE A 26 13.95 5.61 -15.69
CA PHE A 26 14.83 5.15 -14.61
C PHE A 26 16.28 5.62 -14.80
N GLY A 27 16.71 5.83 -16.04
CA GLY A 27 17.99 6.45 -16.33
C GLY A 27 18.12 7.85 -15.72
N ALA A 28 17.07 8.65 -15.82
CA ALA A 28 17.02 9.97 -15.17
C ALA A 28 17.00 9.85 -13.63
N VAL A 29 16.21 8.93 -13.07
CA VAL A 29 16.12 8.71 -11.62
C VAL A 29 17.46 8.25 -11.03
N ARG A 30 18.19 7.37 -11.71
CA ARG A 30 19.50 6.85 -11.30
C ARG A 30 20.57 7.95 -11.15
N GLN A 31 20.40 9.12 -11.77
CA GLN A 31 21.36 10.20 -11.69
C GLN A 31 21.35 10.92 -10.34
N TRP A 32 20.21 10.99 -9.68
CA TRP A 32 20.04 11.76 -8.45
C TRP A 32 19.61 10.93 -7.22
N LEU A 33 18.88 9.85 -7.40
CA LEU A 33 18.31 9.05 -6.30
C LEU A 33 19.37 8.44 -5.37
N PRO A 34 20.50 7.86 -5.87
CA PRO A 34 21.53 7.30 -4.98
C PRO A 34 22.13 8.34 -4.03
N ASP A 35 22.34 9.55 -4.50
CA ASP A 35 22.86 10.65 -3.67
C ASP A 35 21.83 11.10 -2.63
N LEU A 36 20.57 11.18 -3.01
CA LEU A 36 19.49 11.49 -2.09
C LEU A 36 19.39 10.44 -0.99
N ILE A 37 19.40 9.15 -1.35
CA ILE A 37 19.36 8.05 -0.38
C ILE A 37 20.50 8.16 0.62
N ARG A 38 21.75 8.35 0.14
CA ARG A 38 22.92 8.50 1.03
C ARG A 38 22.73 9.65 2.02
N ARG A 39 22.27 10.80 1.54
CA ARG A 39 22.03 11.99 2.40
C ARG A 39 20.93 11.75 3.43
N VAL A 40 19.86 11.05 3.06
CA VAL A 40 18.77 10.71 3.97
C VAL A 40 19.25 9.73 5.04
N VAL A 41 19.93 8.66 4.66
CA VAL A 41 20.47 7.65 5.59
C VAL A 41 21.47 8.30 6.55
N ASP A 42 22.38 9.16 6.04
CA ASP A 42 23.36 9.88 6.86
C ASP A 42 22.69 10.86 7.85
N LYS A 43 21.61 11.51 7.45
CA LYS A 43 20.81 12.34 8.36
C LYS A 43 20.12 11.49 9.43
N GLN A 44 19.42 10.44 9.04
CA GLN A 44 18.68 9.56 9.95
C GLN A 44 19.58 8.86 10.97
N SER A 45 20.81 8.49 10.58
CA SER A 45 21.78 7.88 11.50
C SER A 45 22.22 8.78 12.66
N ARG A 46 21.97 10.09 12.56
CA ARG A 46 22.30 11.10 13.60
C ARG A 46 21.07 11.50 14.43
N GLU A 47 19.88 11.03 14.06
CA GLU A 47 18.63 11.33 14.75
C GLU A 47 18.30 10.20 15.72
N ALA A 48 17.98 10.54 16.96
CA ALA A 48 17.48 9.55 17.93
C ALA A 48 16.02 9.21 17.60
N VAL A 49 15.81 8.00 17.08
CA VAL A 49 14.47 7.47 16.86
C VAL A 49 14.11 6.58 18.04
N GLN A 50 12.98 6.86 18.69
CA GLN A 50 12.42 5.96 19.71
C GLN A 50 11.54 4.94 18.98
N GLU A 51 12.01 3.70 18.91
CA GLU A 51 11.18 2.61 18.39
C GLU A 51 10.24 2.11 19.50
N PRO A 52 8.97 1.88 19.19
CA PRO A 52 8.05 1.25 20.13
C PRO A 52 8.53 -0.15 20.51
N VAL A 53 8.49 -0.47 21.82
CA VAL A 53 8.94 -1.77 22.35
C VAL A 53 7.73 -2.66 22.59
N GLY A 54 7.74 -3.88 21.97
CA GLY A 54 6.71 -4.89 22.14
C GLY A 54 6.73 -5.60 23.51
N PRO A 55 5.93 -6.65 23.70
CA PRO A 55 5.20 -7.36 22.65
C PRO A 55 3.90 -6.67 22.22
N PHE A 56 3.59 -6.73 20.94
CA PHE A 56 2.37 -6.20 20.36
C PHE A 56 1.41 -7.36 20.03
N SER A 57 0.37 -7.53 20.82
CA SER A 57 -0.61 -8.61 20.66
C SER A 57 -1.15 -8.68 19.23
N ILE A 58 -1.14 -9.87 18.63
CA ILE A 58 -1.73 -10.12 17.29
C ILE A 58 -3.21 -9.74 17.25
N ALA A 59 -3.95 -10.00 18.34
CA ALA A 59 -5.36 -9.64 18.43
C ALA A 59 -5.57 -8.12 18.38
N ALA A 60 -4.74 -7.36 19.12
CA ALA A 60 -4.78 -5.90 19.10
C ALA A 60 -4.38 -5.33 17.73
N GLN A 61 -3.36 -5.91 17.09
CA GLN A 61 -2.98 -5.51 15.73
C GLN A 61 -4.10 -5.75 14.71
N ARG A 62 -4.80 -6.89 14.79
CA ARG A 62 -5.94 -7.19 13.91
C ARG A 62 -7.05 -6.15 14.04
N GLU A 63 -7.41 -5.81 15.26
CA GLU A 63 -8.46 -4.83 15.52
C GLU A 63 -8.03 -3.43 15.08
N LEU A 64 -6.79 -3.03 15.35
CA LEU A 64 -6.20 -1.76 14.89
C LEU A 64 -6.25 -1.65 13.37
N CYS A 65 -5.76 -2.66 12.66
CA CYS A 65 -5.75 -2.68 11.20
C CYS A 65 -7.19 -2.66 10.65
N ARG A 66 -8.12 -3.43 11.22
CA ARG A 66 -9.52 -3.42 10.81
C ARG A 66 -10.16 -2.04 10.96
N LYS A 67 -9.96 -1.38 12.11
CA LYS A 67 -10.45 -0.01 12.35
C LYS A 67 -9.83 0.98 11.37
N MET A 68 -8.52 0.86 11.08
CA MET A 68 -7.84 1.71 10.11
C MET A 68 -8.40 1.54 8.70
N VAL A 69 -8.53 0.32 8.22
CA VAL A 69 -9.11 -0.02 6.91
C VAL A 69 -10.51 0.57 6.75
N GLN A 70 -11.36 0.41 7.78
CA GLN A 70 -12.70 0.98 7.81
C GLN A 70 -12.66 2.52 7.77
N ARG A 71 -11.76 3.14 8.53
CA ARG A 71 -11.58 4.60 8.56
C ARG A 71 -11.11 5.16 7.22
N LEU A 72 -10.33 4.39 6.47
CA LEU A 72 -9.89 4.71 5.11
C LEU A 72 -10.98 4.45 4.05
N GLY A 73 -12.16 4.02 4.48
CA GLY A 73 -13.34 3.90 3.64
C GLY A 73 -13.48 2.58 2.88
N PHE A 74 -12.73 1.54 3.26
CA PHE A 74 -12.94 0.20 2.71
C PHE A 74 -14.29 -0.35 3.15
N ASP A 75 -15.06 -0.88 2.20
CA ASP A 75 -16.36 -1.48 2.45
C ASP A 75 -16.21 -2.96 2.81
N PHE A 76 -16.45 -3.29 4.07
CA PHE A 76 -16.41 -4.68 4.55
C PHE A 76 -17.64 -5.53 4.14
N GLU A 77 -18.71 -4.92 3.61
CA GLU A 77 -19.80 -5.67 2.99
C GLU A 77 -19.42 -6.18 1.59
N ALA A 78 -18.41 -5.52 0.96
CA ALA A 78 -17.84 -5.89 -0.33
C ALA A 78 -16.38 -6.34 -0.23
N GLY A 79 -15.97 -6.92 0.91
CA GLY A 79 -14.62 -7.42 1.05
C GLY A 79 -14.20 -7.76 2.48
N ARG A 80 -12.96 -8.20 2.66
CA ARG A 80 -12.43 -8.61 3.96
C ARG A 80 -10.92 -8.41 4.06
N LEU A 81 -10.46 -8.31 5.31
CA LEU A 81 -9.04 -8.30 5.67
C LEU A 81 -8.67 -9.65 6.28
N ASP A 82 -7.72 -10.35 5.65
CA ASP A 82 -7.20 -11.64 6.07
C ASP A 82 -5.69 -11.59 6.38
N THR A 83 -5.09 -12.75 6.64
CA THR A 83 -3.66 -12.91 6.83
C THR A 83 -3.03 -13.74 5.74
N SER A 84 -1.83 -13.35 5.31
CA SER A 84 -1.02 -14.11 4.35
C SER A 84 0.46 -13.97 4.66
N THR A 85 1.28 -14.83 4.05
CA THR A 85 2.74 -14.76 4.18
C THR A 85 3.30 -13.47 3.56
N HIS A 86 2.72 -13.05 2.45
CA HIS A 86 3.03 -11.79 1.79
C HIS A 86 1.73 -11.01 1.59
N PRO A 87 1.62 -9.75 2.07
CA PRO A 87 0.45 -8.91 1.84
C PRO A 87 0.11 -8.82 0.34
N PHE A 88 -1.16 -8.84 0.03
CA PHE A 88 -1.67 -8.65 -1.33
C PHE A 88 -3.13 -8.21 -1.31
N SER A 89 -3.59 -7.65 -2.40
CA SER A 89 -4.99 -7.35 -2.70
C SER A 89 -5.43 -8.12 -3.93
N GLY A 90 -6.70 -8.53 -3.96
CA GLY A 90 -7.29 -9.24 -5.08
C GLY A 90 -8.79 -9.44 -4.92
N GLY A 91 -9.42 -10.04 -5.92
CA GLY A 91 -10.86 -10.32 -5.93
C GLY A 91 -11.60 -9.59 -7.04
N VAL A 92 -12.86 -9.32 -6.78
CA VAL A 92 -13.77 -8.58 -7.67
C VAL A 92 -14.37 -7.41 -6.89
N PRO A 93 -14.94 -6.38 -7.54
CA PRO A 93 -15.47 -5.20 -6.84
C PRO A 93 -16.46 -5.47 -5.72
N GLU A 94 -17.17 -6.60 -5.79
CA GLU A 94 -18.15 -7.05 -4.79
C GLU A 94 -17.57 -7.96 -3.70
N ASP A 95 -16.34 -8.47 -3.88
CA ASP A 95 -15.62 -9.28 -2.89
C ASP A 95 -14.11 -9.02 -3.03
N VAL A 96 -13.67 -7.87 -2.56
CA VAL A 96 -12.25 -7.47 -2.54
C VAL A 96 -11.58 -8.02 -1.29
N ARG A 97 -10.51 -8.76 -1.45
CA ARG A 97 -9.75 -9.36 -0.35
C ARG A 97 -8.40 -8.73 -0.25
N ILE A 98 -8.13 -8.11 0.89
CA ILE A 98 -6.83 -7.57 1.25
C ILE A 98 -6.21 -8.41 2.37
N THR A 99 -4.90 -8.53 2.39
CA THR A 99 -4.21 -9.34 3.38
C THR A 99 -3.06 -8.59 4.02
N THR A 100 -2.70 -9.00 5.24
CA THR A 100 -1.54 -8.48 5.94
C THR A 100 -0.83 -9.59 6.71
N ARG A 101 0.32 -9.28 7.34
CA ARG A 101 1.07 -10.21 8.19
C ARG A 101 1.42 -9.56 9.51
N TYR A 102 0.97 -10.15 10.60
CA TYR A 102 1.22 -9.68 11.96
C TYR A 102 2.47 -10.30 12.57
N ARG A 103 3.14 -9.53 13.44
CA ARG A 103 4.30 -9.97 14.23
C ARG A 103 4.24 -9.33 15.62
N GLU A 104 4.56 -10.10 16.67
CA GLU A 104 4.51 -9.58 18.04
C GLU A 104 5.66 -8.62 18.37
N ASP A 105 6.76 -8.70 17.63
CA ASP A 105 7.92 -7.81 17.82
C ASP A 105 7.74 -6.41 17.20
N ARG A 106 6.78 -6.26 16.27
CA ARG A 106 6.55 -4.99 15.57
C ARG A 106 5.14 -4.93 14.98
N PHE A 107 4.46 -3.81 15.10
CA PHE A 107 3.13 -3.59 14.53
C PHE A 107 3.14 -2.72 13.25
N LEU A 108 4.11 -1.81 13.12
CA LEU A 108 4.13 -0.80 12.07
C LEU A 108 4.10 -1.38 10.64
N PRO A 109 4.87 -2.42 10.31
CA PRO A 109 4.80 -3.03 8.98
C PRO A 109 3.42 -3.63 8.66
N ALA A 110 2.71 -4.20 9.67
CA ALA A 110 1.37 -4.71 9.48
C ALA A 110 0.36 -3.58 9.25
N LEU A 111 0.46 -2.49 10.00
CA LEU A 111 -0.40 -1.32 9.86
C LEU A 111 -0.19 -0.64 8.51
N MET A 112 1.06 -0.31 8.15
CA MET A 112 1.37 0.39 6.89
C MET A 112 1.09 -0.48 5.66
N GLY A 113 1.43 -1.78 5.71
CA GLY A 113 1.03 -2.72 4.66
C GLY A 113 -0.48 -2.80 4.50
N THR A 114 -1.24 -2.76 5.60
CA THR A 114 -2.70 -2.73 5.53
C THR A 114 -3.22 -1.42 4.92
N VAL A 115 -2.59 -0.29 5.21
CA VAL A 115 -2.91 1.01 4.57
C VAL A 115 -2.66 0.95 3.06
N HIS A 116 -1.53 0.38 2.65
CA HIS A 116 -1.19 0.14 1.25
C HIS A 116 -2.24 -0.72 0.54
N GLU A 117 -2.54 -1.91 1.07
CA GLU A 117 -3.53 -2.82 0.49
C GLU A 117 -4.94 -2.21 0.47
N THR A 118 -5.25 -1.31 1.42
CA THR A 118 -6.51 -0.56 1.38
C THR A 118 -6.58 0.36 0.17
N GLY A 119 -5.48 0.95 -0.27
CA GLY A 119 -5.44 1.74 -1.49
C GLY A 119 -5.83 0.92 -2.71
N HIS A 120 -5.26 -0.27 -2.88
CA HIS A 120 -5.66 -1.24 -3.89
C HIS A 120 -7.13 -1.64 -3.76
N GLY A 121 -7.55 -1.99 -2.54
CA GLY A 121 -8.92 -2.41 -2.27
C GLY A 121 -9.94 -1.32 -2.60
N ARG A 122 -9.63 -0.07 -2.27
CA ARG A 122 -10.48 1.08 -2.60
C ARG A 122 -10.55 1.34 -4.11
N TYR A 123 -9.46 1.12 -4.83
CA TYR A 123 -9.48 1.18 -6.29
C TYR A 123 -10.49 0.18 -6.84
N GLU A 124 -10.40 -1.09 -6.45
CA GLU A 124 -11.26 -2.16 -6.93
C GLU A 124 -12.74 -1.95 -6.54
N GLN A 125 -13.02 -1.59 -5.30
CA GLN A 125 -14.39 -1.36 -4.83
C GLN A 125 -15.09 -0.16 -5.50
N ASN A 126 -14.33 0.79 -6.06
CA ASN A 126 -14.89 1.96 -6.74
C ASN A 126 -14.87 1.87 -8.27
N ARG A 127 -14.63 0.70 -8.83
CA ARG A 127 -14.77 0.46 -10.27
C ARG A 127 -16.24 0.70 -10.70
N PRO A 128 -16.45 1.22 -11.93
CA PRO A 128 -17.80 1.57 -12.42
C PRO A 128 -18.73 0.34 -12.41
N ARG A 129 -19.74 0.33 -11.55
CA ARG A 129 -20.63 -0.82 -11.37
C ARG A 129 -21.50 -1.11 -12.59
N ASP A 130 -21.91 -0.07 -13.34
CA ASP A 130 -22.72 -0.21 -14.56
C ASP A 130 -21.97 -0.93 -15.69
N TRP A 131 -20.64 -1.06 -15.58
CA TRP A 131 -19.77 -1.66 -16.58
C TRP A 131 -19.14 -2.97 -16.12
N LEU A 132 -19.53 -3.51 -14.94
CA LEU A 132 -18.97 -4.75 -14.42
C LEU A 132 -19.13 -5.89 -15.43
N GLY A 133 -18.10 -6.74 -15.52
CA GLY A 133 -18.01 -7.80 -16.52
C GLY A 133 -17.60 -7.33 -17.92
N GLN A 134 -17.33 -6.04 -18.12
CA GLN A 134 -16.81 -5.52 -19.38
C GLN A 134 -15.35 -5.05 -19.20
N PRO A 135 -14.48 -5.19 -20.23
CA PRO A 135 -13.08 -4.80 -20.14
C PRO A 135 -12.85 -3.33 -19.76
N VAL A 136 -13.79 -2.44 -20.11
CA VAL A 136 -13.72 -1.01 -19.76
C VAL A 136 -13.83 -0.74 -18.25
N SER A 137 -14.41 -1.67 -17.49
CA SER A 137 -14.51 -1.59 -16.03
C SER A 137 -13.27 -2.13 -15.32
N GLU A 138 -12.39 -2.85 -16.00
CA GLU A 138 -11.22 -3.46 -15.37
C GLU A 138 -10.08 -2.46 -15.18
N ALA A 139 -9.28 -2.69 -14.13
CA ALA A 139 -8.03 -1.96 -13.96
C ALA A 139 -7.11 -2.26 -15.15
N ARG A 140 -6.72 -1.23 -15.89
CA ARG A 140 -5.93 -1.39 -17.10
C ARG A 140 -4.43 -1.22 -16.85
N SER A 141 -4.06 -0.23 -16.05
CA SER A 141 -2.67 0.12 -15.77
C SER A 141 -2.32 -0.29 -14.34
N MET A 142 -1.33 -1.17 -14.20
CA MET A 142 -0.79 -1.54 -12.89
C MET A 142 -0.04 -0.39 -12.24
N ALA A 143 0.56 0.52 -13.02
CA ALA A 143 1.17 1.74 -12.48
C ALA A 143 0.12 2.66 -11.84
N ILE A 144 -1.05 2.81 -12.43
CA ILE A 144 -2.16 3.59 -11.84
C ILE A 144 -2.72 2.88 -10.61
N HIS A 145 -2.85 1.56 -10.66
CA HIS A 145 -3.33 0.77 -9.52
C HIS A 145 -2.38 0.88 -8.33
N GLU A 146 -1.05 0.75 -8.57
CA GLU A 146 -0.02 0.94 -7.56
C GLU A 146 0.08 2.40 -7.09
N SER A 147 -0.16 3.39 -7.95
CA SER A 147 -0.15 4.79 -7.53
C SER A 147 -1.25 5.09 -6.50
N GLN A 148 -2.37 4.37 -6.55
CA GLN A 148 -3.44 4.47 -5.57
C GLN A 148 -2.98 3.93 -4.20
N SER A 149 -2.34 2.77 -4.14
CA SER A 149 -1.80 2.19 -2.91
C SER A 149 -0.71 3.08 -2.30
N LEU A 150 0.21 3.58 -3.12
CA LEU A 150 1.26 4.49 -2.70
C LEU A 150 0.73 5.86 -2.26
N SER A 151 -0.40 6.33 -2.82
CA SER A 151 -1.07 7.55 -2.32
C SER A 151 -1.56 7.37 -0.88
N PHE A 152 -2.06 6.19 -0.55
CA PHE A 152 -2.47 5.86 0.83
C PHE A 152 -1.26 5.67 1.75
N GLU A 153 -0.29 4.86 1.36
CA GLU A 153 0.86 4.54 2.19
C GLU A 153 1.82 5.71 2.35
N MET A 154 2.29 6.29 1.24
CA MET A 154 3.38 7.26 1.25
C MET A 154 2.89 8.71 1.41
N GLN A 155 1.84 9.10 0.71
CA GLN A 155 1.37 10.49 0.77
C GLN A 155 0.50 10.72 2.00
N LEU A 156 -0.54 9.90 2.21
CA LEU A 156 -1.38 9.99 3.38
C LEU A 156 -0.63 9.52 4.64
N GLY A 157 -0.05 8.32 4.61
CA GLY A 157 0.66 7.71 5.75
C GLY A 157 1.92 8.46 6.17
N GLY A 158 2.59 9.15 5.23
CA GLY A 158 3.73 10.03 5.50
C GLY A 158 3.36 11.44 5.97
N HIS A 159 2.09 11.81 5.95
CA HIS A 159 1.66 13.14 6.37
C HIS A 159 1.57 13.25 7.90
N PRO A 160 2.05 14.33 8.54
CA PRO A 160 1.97 14.50 10.00
C PRO A 160 0.55 14.36 10.58
N GLY A 161 -0.47 14.78 9.84
CA GLY A 161 -1.86 14.62 10.23
C GLY A 161 -2.29 13.14 10.34
N PHE A 162 -1.66 12.23 9.60
CA PHE A 162 -1.92 10.81 9.75
C PHE A 162 -1.45 10.29 11.12
N ALA A 163 -0.28 10.72 11.58
CA ALA A 163 0.21 10.39 12.92
C ALA A 163 -0.78 10.84 14.01
N GLN A 164 -1.40 12.03 13.86
CA GLN A 164 -2.41 12.52 14.80
C GLN A 164 -3.67 11.64 14.83
N VAL A 165 -4.03 11.04 13.69
CA VAL A 165 -5.17 10.09 13.60
C VAL A 165 -4.81 8.73 14.19
N VAL A 166 -3.59 8.25 13.95
CA VAL A 166 -3.13 6.93 14.38
C VAL A 166 -2.79 6.89 15.86
N SER A 167 -2.19 7.95 16.41
CA SER A 167 -1.73 8.01 17.80
C SER A 167 -2.78 7.57 18.84
N PRO A 168 -4.02 8.11 18.86
CA PRO A 168 -5.03 7.63 19.79
C PRO A 168 -5.44 6.16 19.56
N MET A 169 -5.37 5.68 18.32
CA MET A 169 -5.67 4.27 18.01
C MET A 169 -4.57 3.34 18.54
N LEU A 170 -3.30 3.78 18.50
CA LEU A 170 -2.18 3.05 19.10
C LEU A 170 -2.26 3.04 20.63
N ALA A 171 -2.66 4.16 21.22
CA ALA A 171 -2.89 4.25 22.66
C ALA A 171 -3.98 3.27 23.12
N GLU A 172 -5.09 3.20 22.39
CA GLU A 172 -6.17 2.23 22.66
C GLU A 172 -5.70 0.78 22.48
N ALA A 173 -4.99 0.50 21.37
CA ALA A 173 -4.61 -0.88 21.02
C ALA A 173 -3.51 -1.47 21.92
N PHE A 174 -2.54 -0.64 22.32
CA PHE A 174 -1.31 -1.11 22.98
C PHE A 174 -1.03 -0.43 24.31
N GLY A 175 -1.87 0.48 24.79
CA GLY A 175 -1.63 1.25 26.00
C GLY A 175 -0.45 2.23 25.88
N MET A 176 -0.07 2.60 24.67
CA MET A 176 1.01 3.56 24.41
C MET A 176 0.55 4.97 24.78
N GLN A 177 1.46 5.81 25.27
CA GLN A 177 1.14 7.23 25.43
C GLN A 177 1.13 7.90 24.07
N PRO A 178 0.14 8.76 23.78
CA PRO A 178 0.01 9.47 22.52
C PRO A 178 1.20 10.40 22.25
#